data_f11a6469145dff2b26ca6db4b7d271b3
#
_entry.id   f11a6469145dff2b26ca6db4b7d271b3
#
_cell.length_a   1.000
_cell.length_b   1.000
_cell.length_c   1.000
_cell.angle_alpha   90.00
_cell.angle_beta   90.00
_cell.angle_gamma   90.00
#
_symmetry.space_group_name_H-M   'P 1'
#
loop_
_entity.id
_entity.type
_entity.pdbx_description
1 polymer ?
#
loop_
_entity_poly.entity_id
_entity_poly.type
_entity_poly.pdbx_seq_one_letter_code
_entity_poly.pdbx_strand_id
1 'polypeptide(L)'
;SKGRLMAKKPRVPRTRAGGKWTEARYWGFIRSALREANRRFPPRYAAKALAKKAVIGERHRFEFQCACCDEWFKDKEVQVDHIVPAGTLRKYDDLPKFVENMFCEVDGLQVLCKPCHQKKTNAEREERKANDS
;
A
#
# COMPACT_ATOMS: atom_id res chain seq x y z
N SER A 1 28.88 33.95 -3.58
CA SER A 1 28.72 33.55 -4.94
C SER A 1 27.36 33.86 -5.51
N LYS A 2 27.35 34.24 -6.75
CA LYS A 2 26.12 34.64 -7.41
C LYS A 2 25.18 33.51 -7.72
N GLY A 3 25.66 32.29 -7.84
CA GLY A 3 24.81 31.13 -8.02
C GLY A 3 23.83 30.91 -6.89
N ARG A 4 24.14 31.46 -5.73
CA ARG A 4 23.24 31.34 -4.59
C ARG A 4 22.08 32.33 -4.60
N LEU A 5 22.07 33.22 -5.54
CA LEU A 5 20.95 34.15 -5.70
C LEU A 5 19.75 33.52 -6.39
N MET A 6 19.86 32.24 -6.77
CA MET A 6 18.68 31.51 -7.25
C MET A 6 17.60 31.54 -6.19
N ALA A 7 16.38 31.81 -6.63
CA ALA A 7 15.25 31.90 -5.74
C ALA A 7 15.07 30.59 -4.99
N LYS A 8 14.95 30.67 -3.67
CA LYS A 8 14.57 29.52 -2.87
C LYS A 8 13.12 29.16 -3.17
N LYS A 9 12.82 27.88 -3.16
CA LYS A 9 11.43 27.46 -3.28
C LYS A 9 10.63 28.07 -2.14
N PRO A 10 9.42 28.56 -2.39
CA PRO A 10 8.56 29.06 -1.33
C PRO A 10 8.37 28.00 -0.25
N ARG A 11 8.34 28.41 0.98
CA ARG A 11 8.03 27.51 2.08
C ARG A 11 6.57 27.09 1.98
N VAL A 12 6.33 25.80 2.12
CA VAL A 12 4.96 25.28 2.18
C VAL A 12 4.38 25.68 3.54
N PRO A 13 3.18 26.29 3.56
CA PRO A 13 2.56 26.67 4.82
C PRO A 13 2.33 25.48 5.74
N ARG A 14 2.50 25.71 7.03
CA ARG A 14 2.23 24.70 8.07
C ARG A 14 0.90 25.03 8.71
N THR A 15 -0.14 24.40 8.25
CA THR A 15 -1.51 24.70 8.58
C THR A 15 -2.19 23.69 9.50
N ARG A 16 -1.46 22.64 9.89
CA ARG A 16 -2.00 21.56 10.73
C ARG A 16 -1.21 21.40 12.01
N ALA A 17 -1.83 20.75 12.99
CA ALA A 17 -1.19 20.39 14.25
C ALA A 17 -0.57 21.61 14.96
N GLY A 18 -1.36 22.68 15.08
CA GLY A 18 -0.90 23.89 15.77
C GLY A 18 0.23 24.61 15.04
N GLY A 19 0.26 24.51 13.70
CA GLY A 19 1.28 25.17 12.90
C GLY A 19 2.60 24.41 12.80
N LYS A 20 2.60 23.15 13.20
CA LYS A 20 3.81 22.32 13.15
C LYS A 20 3.92 21.51 11.87
N TRP A 21 2.80 21.20 11.22
CA TRP A 21 2.76 20.30 10.08
C TRP A 21 2.17 20.97 8.85
N THR A 22 2.70 20.58 7.68
CA THR A 22 2.09 20.90 6.38
C THR A 22 0.87 20.00 6.16
N GLU A 23 0.05 20.36 5.17
CA GLU A 23 -1.06 19.50 4.72
C GLU A 23 -0.55 18.10 4.34
N ALA A 24 0.56 18.05 3.57
CA ALA A 24 1.12 16.77 3.13
C ALA A 24 1.52 15.89 4.31
N ARG A 25 2.14 16.46 5.32
CA ARG A 25 2.53 15.70 6.51
C ARG A 25 1.32 15.19 7.29
N TYR A 26 0.31 16.02 7.42
CA TYR A 26 -0.93 15.65 8.11
C TYR A 26 -1.59 14.45 7.45
N TRP A 27 -1.80 14.51 6.13
CA TRP A 27 -2.44 13.41 5.42
C TRP A 27 -1.56 12.19 5.33
N GLY A 28 -0.24 12.37 5.23
CA GLY A 28 0.72 11.25 5.30
C GLY A 28 0.65 10.52 6.62
N PHE A 29 0.52 11.26 7.72
CA PHE A 29 0.37 10.69 9.06
C PHE A 29 -0.90 9.85 9.17
N ILE A 30 -2.03 10.38 8.70
CA ILE A 30 -3.30 9.67 8.74
C ILE A 30 -3.24 8.41 7.86
N ARG A 31 -2.69 8.55 6.65
CA ARG A 31 -2.54 7.41 5.74
C ARG A 31 -1.70 6.29 6.37
N SER A 32 -0.61 6.67 7.01
CA SER A 32 0.25 5.68 7.68
C SER A 32 -0.46 4.98 8.83
N ALA A 33 -1.26 5.72 9.60
CA ALA A 33 -2.04 5.14 10.69
C ALA A 33 -3.05 4.13 10.18
N LEU A 34 -3.74 4.45 9.08
CA LEU A 34 -4.70 3.55 8.48
C LEU A 34 -4.03 2.30 7.89
N ARG A 35 -2.88 2.46 7.24
CA ARG A 35 -2.12 1.31 6.72
C ARG A 35 -1.64 0.40 7.85
N GLU A 36 -1.19 0.98 8.94
CA GLU A 36 -0.75 0.19 10.09
C GLU A 36 -1.92 -0.59 10.70
N ALA A 37 -3.08 0.06 10.85
CA ALA A 37 -4.28 -0.62 11.35
C ALA A 37 -4.70 -1.76 10.41
N ASN A 38 -4.55 -1.56 9.10
CA ASN A 38 -4.93 -2.57 8.10
C ASN A 38 -4.13 -3.85 8.23
N ARG A 39 -2.89 -3.79 8.73
CA ARG A 39 -2.07 -4.99 8.92
C ARG A 39 -2.74 -6.02 9.82
N ARG A 40 -3.58 -5.57 10.73
CA ARG A 40 -4.28 -6.44 11.69
C ARG A 40 -5.71 -6.73 11.29
N PHE A 41 -6.11 -6.27 10.11
CA PHE A 41 -7.48 -6.41 9.63
C PHE A 41 -7.75 -7.87 9.24
N PRO A 42 -8.78 -8.52 9.82
CA PRO A 42 -9.00 -9.97 9.64
C PRO A 42 -9.06 -10.47 8.20
N PRO A 43 -9.67 -9.77 7.22
CA PRO A 43 -9.68 -10.27 5.84
C PRO A 43 -8.30 -10.55 5.27
N ARG A 44 -7.25 -9.87 5.73
CA ARG A 44 -5.89 -10.15 5.26
C ARG A 44 -5.43 -11.57 5.64
N TYR A 45 -5.75 -11.99 6.85
CA TYR A 45 -5.44 -13.35 7.30
C TYR A 45 -6.28 -14.38 6.54
N ALA A 46 -7.54 -14.06 6.27
CA ALA A 46 -8.43 -14.93 5.50
C ALA A 46 -7.91 -15.10 4.07
N ALA A 47 -7.47 -14.02 3.41
CA ALA A 47 -6.91 -14.08 2.06
C ALA A 47 -5.69 -14.99 2.02
N LYS A 48 -4.83 -14.87 3.01
CA LYS A 48 -3.62 -15.70 3.10
C LYS A 48 -3.96 -17.16 3.33
N ALA A 49 -4.94 -17.42 4.19
CA ALA A 49 -5.40 -18.80 4.45
C ALA A 49 -5.95 -19.46 3.18
N LEU A 50 -6.65 -18.72 2.33
CA LEU A 50 -7.18 -19.25 1.07
C LEU A 50 -6.09 -19.59 0.07
N ALA A 51 -4.95 -18.93 0.13
CA ALA A 51 -3.83 -19.16 -0.79
C ALA A 51 -2.89 -20.27 -0.32
N LYS A 52 -3.12 -20.81 0.86
CA LYS A 52 -2.18 -21.70 1.56
C LYS A 52 -2.41 -23.17 1.20
N LYS A 53 -1.30 -23.94 1.15
CA LYS A 53 -1.36 -25.40 1.14
C LYS A 53 -0.32 -25.95 2.10
N ALA A 54 -0.57 -27.14 2.64
CA ALA A 54 0.38 -27.87 3.46
C ALA A 54 1.47 -28.46 2.58
N VAL A 55 2.70 -28.48 3.11
CA VAL A 55 3.86 -29.08 2.43
C VAL A 55 4.42 -30.18 3.33
N ILE A 56 4.64 -31.36 2.76
CA ILE A 56 5.12 -32.53 3.49
C ILE A 56 6.62 -32.72 3.17
N GLY A 57 7.40 -32.98 4.23
CA GLY A 57 8.82 -33.29 4.04
C GLY A 57 9.75 -32.10 3.95
N GLU A 58 9.24 -30.91 4.13
CA GLU A 58 10.03 -29.69 4.10
C GLU A 58 10.12 -29.06 5.50
N ARG A 59 11.10 -28.15 5.69
CA ARG A 59 11.23 -27.41 6.95
C ARG A 59 10.05 -26.50 7.20
N HIS A 60 9.61 -25.78 6.13
CA HIS A 60 8.41 -24.97 6.20
C HIS A 60 7.19 -25.87 6.04
N ARG A 61 6.13 -25.55 6.75
CA ARG A 61 4.90 -26.37 6.77
C ARG A 61 3.91 -25.98 5.69
N PHE A 62 3.99 -24.77 5.20
CA PHE A 62 2.99 -24.23 4.29
C PHE A 62 3.64 -23.45 3.17
N GLU A 63 2.97 -23.45 2.01
CA GLU A 63 3.31 -22.58 0.90
C GLU A 63 2.06 -21.85 0.47
N PHE A 64 2.27 -20.71 -0.21
CA PHE A 64 1.21 -19.81 -0.62
C PHE A 64 1.30 -19.57 -2.11
N GLN A 65 0.17 -19.64 -2.79
CA GLN A 65 0.12 -19.47 -4.24
C GLN A 65 0.00 -17.99 -4.59
N CYS A 66 0.87 -17.53 -5.51
CA CYS A 66 0.77 -16.19 -6.07
C CYS A 66 -0.41 -16.14 -7.02
N ALA A 67 -1.30 -15.16 -6.86
CA ALA A 67 -2.47 -15.00 -7.72
C ALA A 67 -2.11 -14.59 -9.15
N CYS A 68 -0.91 -14.05 -9.34
CA CYS A 68 -0.46 -13.57 -10.64
C CYS A 68 0.26 -14.63 -11.46
N CYS A 69 1.32 -15.22 -10.90
CA CYS A 69 2.14 -16.19 -11.63
C CYS A 69 1.78 -17.64 -11.32
N ASP A 70 0.89 -17.88 -10.36
CA ASP A 70 0.41 -19.20 -9.94
C ASP A 70 1.47 -20.12 -9.32
N GLU A 71 2.68 -19.63 -9.12
CA GLU A 71 3.74 -20.37 -8.45
C GLU A 71 3.52 -20.37 -6.93
N TRP A 72 4.18 -21.31 -6.24
CA TRP A 72 4.06 -21.47 -4.81
C TRP A 72 5.31 -20.97 -4.09
N PHE A 73 5.13 -20.31 -2.96
CA PHE A 73 6.21 -19.64 -2.23
C PHE A 73 6.04 -19.81 -0.73
N LYS A 74 7.15 -19.66 -0.01
CA LYS A 74 7.15 -19.62 1.45
C LYS A 74 6.50 -18.34 1.94
N ASP A 75 6.07 -18.34 3.19
CA ASP A 75 5.41 -17.20 3.81
C ASP A 75 6.15 -15.87 3.62
N LYS A 76 7.47 -15.87 3.84
CA LYS A 76 8.27 -14.65 3.76
C LYS A 76 8.45 -14.11 2.33
N GLU A 77 8.09 -14.89 1.34
CA GLU A 77 8.25 -14.53 -0.07
C GLU A 77 6.99 -13.96 -0.68
N VAL A 78 5.90 -13.91 0.08
CA VAL A 78 4.62 -13.40 -0.41
C VAL A 78 4.11 -12.29 0.48
N GLN A 79 3.14 -11.56 -0.05
CA GLN A 79 2.44 -10.55 0.74
C GLN A 79 1.01 -10.40 0.24
N VAL A 80 0.14 -9.96 1.14
CA VAL A 80 -1.25 -9.68 0.82
C VAL A 80 -1.31 -8.32 0.15
N ASP A 81 -2.03 -8.25 -0.96
CA ASP A 81 -2.13 -7.07 -1.79
C ASP A 81 -3.59 -6.70 -2.01
N HIS A 82 -3.87 -5.42 -2.11
CA HIS A 82 -5.18 -4.93 -2.48
C HIS A 82 -5.32 -5.00 -4.00
N ILE A 83 -6.35 -5.72 -4.49
CA ILE A 83 -6.59 -5.83 -5.93
C ILE A 83 -6.83 -4.44 -6.50
N VAL A 84 -7.67 -3.65 -5.82
CA VAL A 84 -7.89 -2.24 -6.13
C VAL A 84 -7.09 -1.41 -5.12
N PRO A 85 -6.15 -0.57 -5.57
CA PRO A 85 -5.39 0.26 -4.65
C PRO A 85 -6.27 1.18 -3.82
N ALA A 86 -5.81 1.54 -2.63
CA ALA A 86 -6.56 2.42 -1.74
C ALA A 86 -6.82 3.79 -2.36
N GLY A 87 -5.95 4.24 -3.25
CA GLY A 87 -6.07 5.53 -3.89
C GLY A 87 -5.36 6.63 -3.11
N THR A 88 -5.73 7.87 -3.40
CA THR A 88 -5.11 9.04 -2.75
C THR A 88 -5.86 9.41 -1.48
N LEU A 89 -5.13 10.05 -0.56
CA LEU A 89 -5.72 10.62 0.64
C LEU A 89 -5.04 11.97 0.88
N ARG A 90 -5.62 13.02 0.31
CA ARG A 90 -5.08 14.39 0.35
C ARG A 90 -6.06 15.40 0.94
N LYS A 91 -7.32 15.00 1.11
CA LYS A 91 -8.40 15.84 1.63
C LYS A 91 -9.46 14.95 2.23
N TYR A 92 -10.35 15.54 3.02
CA TYR A 92 -11.41 14.75 3.68
C TYR A 92 -12.34 14.04 2.70
N ASP A 93 -12.58 14.63 1.53
CA ASP A 93 -13.44 14.01 0.52
C ASP A 93 -12.87 12.69 -0.02
N ASP A 94 -11.56 12.49 0.09
CA ASP A 94 -10.92 11.25 -0.34
C ASP A 94 -11.11 10.12 0.67
N LEU A 95 -11.46 10.46 1.91
CA LEU A 95 -11.43 9.48 3.02
C LEU A 95 -12.39 8.32 2.84
N PRO A 96 -13.68 8.52 2.46
CA PRO A 96 -14.59 7.38 2.32
C PRO A 96 -14.08 6.34 1.33
N LYS A 97 -13.62 6.76 0.18
CA LYS A 97 -13.12 5.84 -0.85
C LYS A 97 -11.84 5.15 -0.42
N PHE A 98 -10.94 5.92 0.21
CA PHE A 98 -9.68 5.37 0.73
C PHE A 98 -9.95 4.29 1.77
N VAL A 99 -10.85 4.54 2.72
CA VAL A 99 -11.21 3.58 3.77
C VAL A 99 -11.87 2.35 3.16
N GLU A 100 -12.80 2.54 2.24
CA GLU A 100 -13.51 1.44 1.58
C GLU A 100 -12.53 0.52 0.86
N ASN A 101 -11.57 1.08 0.13
CA ASN A 101 -10.58 0.30 -0.60
C ASN A 101 -9.54 -0.35 0.32
N MET A 102 -9.10 0.38 1.35
CA MET A 102 -8.07 -0.12 2.28
C MET A 102 -8.61 -1.24 3.16
N PHE A 103 -9.82 -1.07 3.69
CA PHE A 103 -10.45 -2.03 4.60
C PHE A 103 -11.55 -2.80 3.87
N CYS A 104 -11.16 -3.47 2.80
CA CYS A 104 -12.08 -4.25 1.96
C CYS A 104 -12.24 -5.67 2.50
N GLU A 105 -13.24 -6.37 1.98
CA GLU A 105 -13.46 -7.76 2.31
C GLU A 105 -12.45 -8.65 1.58
N VAL A 106 -12.47 -9.94 1.88
CA VAL A 106 -11.46 -10.89 1.39
C VAL A 106 -11.40 -10.94 -0.14
N ASP A 107 -12.53 -10.74 -0.82
CA ASP A 107 -12.56 -10.76 -2.29
C ASP A 107 -11.84 -9.57 -2.93
N GLY A 108 -11.55 -8.55 -2.15
CA GLY A 108 -10.74 -7.40 -2.61
C GLY A 108 -9.25 -7.57 -2.37
N LEU A 109 -8.82 -8.71 -1.84
CA LEU A 109 -7.43 -8.99 -1.51
C LEU A 109 -6.91 -10.19 -2.28
N GLN A 110 -5.61 -10.21 -2.48
CA GLN A 110 -4.93 -11.34 -3.13
C GLN A 110 -3.56 -11.52 -2.52
N VAL A 111 -2.96 -12.70 -2.74
CA VAL A 111 -1.61 -12.98 -2.31
C VAL A 111 -0.71 -12.92 -3.54
N LEU A 112 0.36 -12.16 -3.47
CA LEU A 112 1.33 -12.04 -4.55
C LEU A 112 2.73 -12.35 -4.03
N CYS A 113 3.54 -13.00 -4.87
CA CYS A 113 4.96 -13.09 -4.58
C CYS A 113 5.58 -11.70 -4.72
N LYS A 114 6.71 -11.48 -4.09
CA LYS A 114 7.36 -10.16 -4.08
C LYS A 114 7.65 -9.61 -5.47
N PRO A 115 8.19 -10.41 -6.42
CA PRO A 115 8.38 -9.90 -7.78
C PRO A 115 7.08 -9.46 -8.46
N CYS A 116 6.01 -10.23 -8.36
CA CYS A 116 4.73 -9.85 -8.97
C CYS A 116 4.14 -8.62 -8.29
N HIS A 117 4.26 -8.52 -6.97
CA HIS A 117 3.82 -7.33 -6.23
C HIS A 117 4.61 -6.09 -6.69
N GLN A 118 5.91 -6.23 -6.91
CA GLN A 118 6.74 -5.13 -7.38
C GLN A 118 6.30 -4.66 -8.77
N LYS A 119 6.00 -5.59 -9.66
CA LYS A 119 5.50 -5.25 -11.01
C LYS A 119 4.20 -4.47 -10.94
N LYS A 120 3.28 -4.93 -10.08
CA LYS A 120 1.99 -4.26 -9.89
C LYS A 120 2.18 -2.86 -9.34
N THR A 121 3.05 -2.71 -8.33
CA THR A 121 3.36 -1.42 -7.72
C THR A 121 3.93 -0.45 -8.75
N ASN A 122 4.84 -0.93 -9.60
CA ASN A 122 5.44 -0.11 -10.65
C ASN A 122 4.39 0.34 -11.67
N ALA A 123 3.51 -0.56 -12.08
CA ALA A 123 2.44 -0.23 -13.03
C ALA A 123 1.47 0.81 -12.44
N GLU A 124 1.11 0.67 -11.18
CA GLU A 124 0.25 1.63 -10.50
C GLU A 124 0.91 3.00 -10.37
N ARG A 125 2.21 3.01 -10.13
CA ARG A 125 2.96 4.27 -10.04
C ARG A 125 2.99 4.99 -11.39
N GLU A 126 3.23 4.27 -12.48
CA GLU A 126 3.23 4.84 -13.81
C GLU A 126 1.86 5.38 -14.19
N GLU A 127 0.80 4.66 -13.84
CA GLU A 127 -0.57 5.09 -14.06
C GLU A 127 -0.87 6.39 -13.33
N ARG A 128 -0.45 6.50 -12.05
CA ARG A 128 -0.63 7.73 -11.29
C ARG A 128 0.10 8.91 -11.92
N LYS A 129 1.32 8.71 -12.40
CA LYS A 129 2.07 9.76 -13.09
C LYS A 129 1.37 10.23 -14.35
N ALA A 130 0.82 9.31 -15.13
CA ALA A 130 0.09 9.64 -16.35
C ALA A 130 -1.17 10.47 -16.02
N ASN A 131 -1.86 10.13 -14.94
CA ASN A 131 -3.08 10.84 -14.53
C ASN A 131 -2.79 12.20 -13.92
N ASP A 132 -1.60 12.42 -13.38
CA ASP A 132 -1.20 13.67 -12.74
C ASP A 132 -0.59 14.68 -13.72
N SER A 133 -0.31 14.29 -14.94
CA SER A 133 0.34 15.17 -15.93
C SER A 133 -0.63 15.97 -16.78
#